data_b4b0d3ed192a73c0c0934d48bfc8ebe6
#
_entry.id   b4b0d3ed192a73c0c0934d48bfc8ebe6
#
_cell.length_a   1.000
_cell.length_b   1.000
_cell.length_c   1.000
_cell.angle_alpha   90.00
_cell.angle_beta   90.00
_cell.angle_gamma   90.00
#
_symmetry.space_group_name_H-M   'P 1'
#
loop_
_entity.id
_entity.type
_entity.pdbx_description
1 polymer ?
#
loop_
_entity_poly.entity_id
_entity_poly.type
_entity_poly.pdbx_seq_one_letter_code
_entity_poly.pdbx_strand_id
1 'polypeptide(L)'
;MVERFLKAYIKSTRLIKKDSALVEQVIKKWHRETDSAFIKKTVDVYTRIFKPVPYISDQGLDIVLKEIAARRPVSKELFGRPDFFRDHGFLEKLAKEGWIERLVQ
;
A
#
# COMPACT_ATOMS: atom_id res chain seq x y z
N MET A 1 15.84 -0.53 -9.91
CA MET A 1 15.04 0.65 -9.53
C MET A 1 13.74 0.28 -8.80
N VAL A 2 12.95 -0.61 -9.36
CA VAL A 2 11.67 -1.06 -8.73
C VAL A 2 11.88 -1.67 -7.35
N GLU A 3 12.87 -2.53 -7.21
CA GLU A 3 13.18 -3.17 -5.93
C GLU A 3 13.56 -2.16 -4.85
N ARG A 4 14.36 -1.15 -5.19
CA ARG A 4 14.75 -0.08 -4.26
C ARG A 4 13.53 0.74 -3.83
N PHE A 5 12.65 1.04 -4.76
CA PHE A 5 11.41 1.74 -4.47
C PHE A 5 10.52 0.94 -3.51
N LEU A 6 10.35 -0.35 -3.76
CA LEU A 6 9.56 -1.22 -2.90
C LEU A 6 10.15 -1.32 -1.50
N LYS A 7 11.46 -1.42 -1.39
CA LYS A 7 12.14 -1.43 -0.08
C LYS A 7 11.88 -0.14 0.69
N ALA A 8 11.98 1.01 0.04
CA ALA A 8 11.69 2.30 0.65
C ALA A 8 10.22 2.40 1.07
N TYR A 9 9.31 1.95 0.21
CA TYR A 9 7.88 1.96 0.48
C TYR A 9 7.53 1.11 1.71
N ILE A 10 8.04 -0.12 1.76
CA ILE A 10 7.79 -1.05 2.87
C ILE A 10 8.36 -0.50 4.18
N LYS A 11 9.57 0.03 4.16
CA LYS A 11 10.18 0.67 5.33
C LYS A 11 9.36 1.86 5.81
N SER A 12 8.91 2.71 4.89
CA SER A 12 8.10 3.90 5.21
C SER A 12 6.76 3.50 5.83
N THR A 13 6.08 2.51 5.26
CA THR A 13 4.82 1.99 5.79
C THR A 13 4.99 1.47 7.21
N ARG A 14 6.08 0.76 7.46
CA ARG A 14 6.39 0.25 8.79
C ARG A 14 6.63 1.37 9.78
N LEU A 15 7.35 2.40 9.39
CA LEU A 15 7.61 3.57 10.21
C LEU A 15 6.31 4.30 10.57
N ILE A 16 5.40 4.44 9.61
CA ILE A 16 4.07 5.02 9.82
C ILE A 16 3.32 4.26 10.93
N LYS A 17 3.40 2.93 10.93
CA LYS A 17 2.72 2.09 11.92
C LYS A 17 3.37 2.13 13.30
N LYS A 18 4.67 2.38 13.37
CA LYS A 18 5.41 2.36 14.63
C LYS A 18 5.50 3.70 15.33
N ASP A 19 5.58 4.79 14.59
CA ASP A 19 5.87 6.11 15.12
C ASP A 19 4.81 7.11 14.67
N SER A 20 3.69 7.12 15.38
CA SER A 20 2.57 8.04 15.08
C SER A 20 2.94 9.51 15.31
N ALA A 21 3.81 9.79 16.28
CA ALA A 21 4.25 11.15 16.56
C ALA A 21 5.03 11.74 15.39
N LEU A 22 5.91 10.94 14.77
CA LEU A 22 6.65 11.34 13.58
C LEU A 22 5.70 11.62 12.41
N VAL A 23 4.71 10.75 12.21
CA VAL A 23 3.71 10.93 11.14
C VAL A 23 2.91 12.20 11.34
N GLU A 24 2.50 12.51 12.57
CA GLU A 24 1.81 13.77 12.90
C GLU A 24 2.64 14.99 12.54
N GLN A 25 3.94 14.98 12.85
CA GLN A 25 4.86 16.06 12.52
C GLN A 25 5.00 16.24 11.01
N VAL A 26 5.11 15.15 10.26
CA VAL A 26 5.21 15.18 8.80
C VAL A 26 3.94 15.76 8.17
N ILE A 27 2.78 15.35 8.65
CA ILE A 27 1.49 15.88 8.17
C ILE A 27 1.40 17.38 8.43
N LYS A 28 1.74 17.82 9.64
CA LYS A 28 1.75 19.26 9.98
C LYS A 28 2.64 20.06 9.03
N LYS A 29 3.83 19.54 8.74
CA LYS A 29 4.82 20.23 7.90
C LYS A 29 4.37 20.31 6.44
N TRP A 30 3.93 19.19 5.88
CA TRP A 30 3.68 19.11 4.43
C TRP A 30 2.27 19.49 4.02
N HIS A 31 1.27 19.24 4.87
CA HIS A 31 -0.12 19.59 4.60
C HIS A 31 -0.56 20.91 5.24
N ARG A 32 0.33 21.54 6.02
CA ARG A 32 0.06 22.80 6.75
C ARG A 32 -1.21 22.74 7.60
N GLU A 33 -1.52 21.56 8.11
CA GLU A 33 -2.69 21.34 8.95
C GLU A 33 -2.33 21.66 10.41
N THR A 34 -3.21 22.38 11.09
CA THR A 34 -3.00 22.79 12.49
C THR A 34 -3.97 22.14 13.47
N ASP A 35 -5.05 21.53 13.00
CA ASP A 35 -6.02 20.84 13.86
C ASP A 35 -5.48 19.50 14.34
N SER A 36 -5.08 19.42 15.59
CA SER A 36 -4.52 18.22 16.20
C SER A 36 -5.47 17.02 16.17
N ALA A 37 -6.75 17.25 16.39
CA ALA A 37 -7.76 16.20 16.39
C ALA A 37 -7.92 15.59 14.98
N PHE A 38 -7.93 16.43 13.95
CA PHE A 38 -7.98 16.00 12.56
C PHE A 38 -6.74 15.20 12.19
N ILE A 39 -5.56 15.68 12.57
CA ILE A 39 -4.28 14.99 12.29
C ILE A 39 -4.26 13.61 12.94
N LYS A 40 -4.62 13.49 14.21
CA LYS A 40 -4.65 12.20 14.91
C LYS A 40 -5.61 11.22 14.27
N LYS A 41 -6.79 11.68 13.89
CA LYS A 41 -7.78 10.85 13.21
C LYS A 41 -7.29 10.38 11.84
N THR A 42 -6.63 11.26 11.09
CA THR A 42 -6.03 10.93 9.80
C THR A 42 -4.95 9.87 9.94
N VAL A 43 -4.05 10.02 10.90
CA VAL A 43 -2.99 9.05 11.19
C VAL A 43 -3.58 7.70 11.57
N ASP A 44 -4.60 7.69 12.42
CA ASP A 44 -5.26 6.45 12.85
C ASP A 44 -5.89 5.69 11.67
N VAL A 45 -6.58 6.40 10.79
CA VAL A 45 -7.20 5.81 9.58
C VAL A 45 -6.13 5.23 8.66
N TYR A 46 -5.09 6.00 8.33
CA TYR A 46 -4.05 5.54 7.40
C TYR A 46 -3.22 4.40 7.97
N THR A 47 -2.97 4.40 9.29
CA THR A 47 -2.26 3.30 9.95
C THR A 47 -3.00 1.98 9.77
N ARG A 48 -4.33 2.02 9.77
CA ARG A 48 -5.16 0.81 9.56
C ARG A 48 -5.24 0.40 8.09
N ILE A 49 -5.27 1.37 7.17
CA ILE A 49 -5.42 1.11 5.74
C ILE A 49 -4.15 0.55 5.11
N PHE A 50 -2.98 1.09 5.46
CA PHE A 50 -1.73 0.64 4.86
C PHE A 50 -1.36 -0.77 5.32
N LYS A 51 -1.20 -1.65 4.33
CA LYS A 51 -0.72 -3.01 4.57
C LYS A 51 0.79 -2.99 4.79
N PRO A 52 1.33 -3.87 5.66
CA PRO A 52 2.79 -3.95 5.88
C PRO A 52 3.57 -4.23 4.60
N VAL A 53 3.02 -5.04 3.70
CA VAL A 53 3.58 -5.34 2.38
C VAL A 53 2.52 -5.04 1.33
N PRO A 54 2.86 -4.32 0.25
CA PRO A 54 1.85 -3.84 -0.71
C PRO A 54 1.41 -4.90 -1.72
N TYR A 55 0.94 -6.05 -1.24
CA TYR A 55 0.29 -7.04 -2.10
C TYR A 55 -1.09 -6.56 -2.53
N ILE A 56 -1.39 -6.73 -3.81
CA ILE A 56 -2.70 -6.41 -4.36
C ILE A 56 -3.56 -7.67 -4.31
N SER A 57 -4.69 -7.60 -3.61
CA SER A 57 -5.59 -8.75 -3.47
C SER A 57 -6.38 -9.03 -4.75
N ASP A 58 -6.73 -10.28 -4.98
CA ASP A 58 -7.60 -10.68 -6.09
C ASP A 58 -8.96 -9.97 -6.00
N GLN A 59 -9.52 -9.89 -4.81
CA GLN A 59 -10.80 -9.23 -4.55
C GLN A 59 -10.74 -7.75 -4.87
N GLY A 60 -9.66 -7.07 -4.48
CA GLY A 60 -9.45 -5.65 -4.78
C GLY A 60 -9.39 -5.37 -6.28
N LEU A 61 -8.66 -6.21 -7.02
CA LEU A 61 -8.60 -6.12 -8.48
C LEU A 61 -9.96 -6.37 -9.13
N ASP A 62 -10.71 -7.35 -8.64
CA ASP A 62 -12.03 -7.67 -9.18
C ASP A 62 -13.00 -6.49 -9.03
N ILE A 63 -12.98 -5.82 -7.87
CA ILE A 63 -13.79 -4.62 -7.64
C ILE A 63 -13.44 -3.51 -8.63
N VAL A 64 -12.15 -3.25 -8.83
CA VAL A 64 -11.67 -2.22 -9.77
C VAL A 64 -12.07 -2.56 -11.20
N LEU A 65 -11.93 -3.82 -11.62
CA LEU A 65 -12.32 -4.27 -12.94
C LEU A 65 -13.82 -4.11 -13.19
N LYS A 66 -14.65 -4.41 -12.18
CA LYS A 66 -16.10 -4.22 -12.27
C LYS A 66 -16.48 -2.73 -12.43
N GLU A 67 -15.79 -1.85 -11.73
CA GLU A 67 -15.99 -0.41 -11.89
C GLU A 67 -15.62 0.06 -13.30
N ILE A 68 -14.49 -0.41 -13.83
CA ILE A 68 -14.05 -0.08 -15.18
C ILE A 68 -15.04 -0.63 -16.21
N ALA A 69 -15.51 -1.86 -16.03
CA ALA A 69 -16.45 -2.51 -16.92
C ALA A 69 -17.81 -1.79 -16.99
N ALA A 70 -18.21 -1.10 -15.92
CA ALA A 70 -19.41 -0.28 -15.90
C ALA A 70 -19.30 0.96 -16.80
N ARG A 71 -18.09 1.39 -17.12
CA ARG A 71 -17.81 2.59 -17.91
C ARG A 71 -17.27 2.29 -19.32
N ARG A 72 -16.56 1.16 -19.47
CA ARG A 72 -15.92 0.76 -20.74
C ARG A 72 -16.05 -0.74 -20.93
N PRO A 73 -16.12 -1.22 -22.19
CA PRO A 73 -16.13 -2.65 -22.45
C PRO A 73 -14.81 -3.30 -21.94
N VAL A 74 -14.96 -4.34 -21.12
CA VAL A 74 -13.84 -5.16 -20.66
C VAL A 74 -14.14 -6.61 -21.05
N SER A 75 -13.13 -7.30 -21.60
CA SER A 75 -13.24 -8.71 -21.93
C SER A 75 -13.53 -9.54 -20.69
N LYS A 76 -14.55 -10.42 -20.77
CA LYS A 76 -14.91 -11.30 -19.66
C LYS A 76 -13.77 -12.22 -19.22
N GLU A 77 -12.88 -12.56 -20.14
CA GLU A 77 -11.72 -13.41 -19.85
C GLU A 77 -10.76 -12.77 -18.84
N LEU A 78 -10.68 -11.45 -18.79
CA LEU A 78 -9.79 -10.72 -17.90
C LEU A 78 -10.23 -10.78 -16.43
N PHE A 79 -11.50 -10.97 -16.16
CA PHE A 79 -12.01 -11.08 -14.78
C PHE A 79 -11.47 -12.30 -14.03
N GLY A 80 -11.07 -13.35 -14.74
CA GLY A 80 -10.48 -14.54 -14.13
C GLY A 80 -8.96 -14.54 -14.08
N ARG A 81 -8.30 -13.45 -14.43
CA ARG A 81 -6.84 -13.38 -14.55
C ARG A 81 -6.26 -12.20 -13.77
N PRO A 82 -6.24 -12.25 -12.42
CA PRO A 82 -5.70 -11.14 -11.63
C PRO A 82 -4.23 -10.84 -11.95
N ASP A 83 -3.41 -11.86 -12.23
CA ASP A 83 -1.99 -11.68 -12.50
C ASP A 83 -1.70 -10.99 -13.84
N PHE A 84 -2.69 -10.83 -14.69
CA PHE A 84 -2.56 -10.01 -15.91
C PHE A 84 -2.37 -8.51 -15.58
N PHE A 85 -2.95 -8.06 -14.46
CA PHE A 85 -2.95 -6.65 -14.07
C PHE A 85 -1.98 -6.30 -12.94
N ARG A 86 -1.32 -7.29 -12.36
CA ARG A 86 -0.39 -7.07 -11.25
C ARG A 86 0.85 -7.95 -11.43
N ASP A 87 1.96 -7.46 -10.89
CA ASP A 87 3.22 -8.21 -10.85
C ASP A 87 3.75 -8.20 -9.42
N HIS A 88 3.63 -9.32 -8.72
CA HIS A 88 4.18 -9.52 -7.39
C HIS A 88 5.61 -10.10 -7.41
N GLY A 89 6.21 -10.26 -8.58
CA GLY A 89 7.53 -10.89 -8.72
C GLY A 89 8.61 -10.24 -7.87
N PHE A 90 8.64 -8.91 -7.81
CA PHE A 90 9.60 -8.18 -6.98
C PHE A 90 9.38 -8.39 -5.49
N LEU A 91 8.13 -8.42 -5.05
CA LEU A 91 7.78 -8.68 -3.64
C LEU A 91 8.10 -10.12 -3.25
N GLU A 92 7.80 -11.08 -4.12
CA GLU A 92 8.13 -12.48 -3.91
C GLU A 92 9.64 -12.70 -3.82
N LYS A 93 10.42 -12.00 -4.63
CA LYS A 93 11.87 -12.04 -4.57
C LYS A 93 12.37 -11.53 -3.22
N LEU A 94 11.86 -10.41 -2.74
CA LEU A 94 12.24 -9.85 -1.43
C LEU A 94 11.85 -10.79 -0.29
N ALA A 95 10.71 -11.45 -0.39
CA ALA A 95 10.27 -12.44 0.59
C ALA A 95 11.18 -13.67 0.60
N LYS A 96 11.54 -14.19 -0.58
CA LYS A 96 12.45 -15.35 -0.70
C LYS A 96 13.86 -15.06 -0.18
N GLU A 97 14.33 -13.84 -0.36
CA GLU A 97 15.62 -13.41 0.17
C GLU A 97 15.62 -13.19 1.69
N GLY A 98 14.44 -13.29 2.32
CA GLY A 98 14.27 -13.05 3.75
C GLY A 98 14.34 -11.60 4.17
N TRP A 99 14.35 -10.67 3.21
CA TRP A 99 14.47 -9.24 3.49
C TRP A 99 13.27 -8.71 4.27
N ILE A 100 12.05 -9.13 3.87
CA ILE A 100 10.81 -8.72 4.52
C ILE A 100 10.77 -9.24 5.96
N GLU A 101 11.14 -10.49 6.18
CA GLU A 101 11.19 -11.10 7.50
C GLU A 101 12.19 -10.41 8.43
N ARG A 102 13.37 -10.08 7.94
CA ARG A 102 14.37 -9.35 8.71
C ARG A 102 13.91 -7.97 9.17
N LEU A 103 13.05 -7.34 8.40
CA LEU A 103 12.48 -6.04 8.76
C LEU A 103 11.50 -6.13 9.94
N VAL A 104 10.86 -7.27 10.11
CA VAL A 104 9.84 -7.50 11.15
C VAL A 104 10.49 -7.81 12.51
N GLN A 105 11.74 -8.22 12.53
CA GLN A 105 12.47 -8.55 13.77
C GLN A 105 12.90 -7.31 14.54
#